data_fde0bfafdb9fecc4fa703c2903138348
#
_entry.id   fde0bfafdb9fecc4fa703c2903138348
#
_cell.length_a   1.000
_cell.length_b   1.000
_cell.length_c   1.000
_cell.angle_alpha   90.00
_cell.angle_beta   90.00
_cell.angle_gamma   90.00
#
_symmetry.space_group_name_H-M   'P 1'
#
loop_
_entity.id
_entity.type
_entity.pdbx_description
1 polymer ?
#
loop_
_entity_poly.entity_id
_entity_poly.type
_entity_poly.pdbx_seq_one_letter_code
_entity_poly.pdbx_strand_id
1 'polypeptide(L)'
;DTAQRAPFARALVDKLVNFSFEEAFAQNYDFFSSIFEYLIKDYNTAGGGKYAEYYTPHAIATIMARLLVGDNADLHSMECYDPSAGTGTLLMALSHQIGEDRCTIFSQDISQRSNKMLKLNLLLNGLVSSLDNAIQGDTLVSPYHKSDDGQQLRQFDFVVSNPPFKMDFSDTREKIAAMPARFWAGVPNVPAKKKESMAIYTCFIQHVINSLKKTGKGAIVIPTGFITAKSGIENKILHKIVDDKVVFGCVSMPSNVFANTGTNCLLYTSDAADDLI
;
A
#
# COMPACT_ATOMS: atom_id res chain seq x y z
N ASP A 1 -11.20 -0.51 32.16
CA ASP A 1 -11.90 -1.19 33.23
C ASP A 1 -12.66 -2.40 32.67
N THR A 2 -12.31 -3.61 33.14
CA THR A 2 -12.81 -4.89 32.58
C THR A 2 -14.32 -5.03 32.84
N ALA A 3 -14.83 -4.44 33.93
CA ALA A 3 -16.23 -4.48 34.32
C ALA A 3 -17.16 -3.70 33.37
N GLN A 4 -16.65 -2.73 32.61
CA GLN A 4 -17.44 -1.94 31.65
C GLN A 4 -17.43 -2.49 30.24
N ARG A 5 -16.59 -3.50 29.93
CA ARG A 5 -16.49 -4.04 28.55
C ARG A 5 -17.75 -4.78 28.10
N ALA A 6 -18.34 -5.59 28.97
CA ALA A 6 -19.52 -6.36 28.61
C ALA A 6 -20.80 -5.47 28.44
N PRO A 7 -21.09 -4.51 29.32
CA PRO A 7 -22.18 -3.54 29.09
C PRO A 7 -21.98 -2.69 27.85
N PHE A 8 -20.74 -2.24 27.58
CA PHE A 8 -20.42 -1.47 26.36
C PHE A 8 -20.63 -2.29 25.08
N ALA A 9 -20.14 -3.55 25.08
CA ALA A 9 -20.33 -4.44 23.94
C ALA A 9 -21.82 -4.73 23.66
N ARG A 10 -22.63 -4.95 24.70
CA ARG A 10 -24.09 -5.11 24.55
C ARG A 10 -24.74 -3.84 23.96
N ALA A 11 -24.44 -2.68 24.51
CA ALA A 11 -24.99 -1.42 24.00
C ALA A 11 -24.61 -1.15 22.55
N LEU A 12 -23.41 -1.57 22.12
CA LEU A 12 -22.97 -1.48 20.74
C LEU A 12 -23.75 -2.45 19.84
N VAL A 13 -23.87 -3.71 20.26
CA VAL A 13 -24.65 -4.73 19.54
C VAL A 13 -26.11 -4.31 19.39
N ASP A 14 -26.76 -3.83 20.47
CA ASP A 14 -28.14 -3.37 20.46
C ASP A 14 -28.39 -2.21 19.49
N LYS A 15 -27.39 -1.34 19.29
CA LYS A 15 -27.46 -0.27 18.29
C LYS A 15 -27.26 -0.78 16.87
N LEU A 16 -26.43 -1.80 16.66
CA LEU A 16 -26.12 -2.33 15.34
C LEU A 16 -27.16 -3.32 14.81
N VAL A 17 -27.85 -4.06 15.68
CA VAL A 17 -28.88 -5.07 15.31
C VAL A 17 -30.01 -4.47 14.49
N ASN A 18 -30.34 -3.20 14.71
CA ASN A 18 -31.42 -2.51 13.99
C ASN A 18 -30.93 -1.77 12.73
N PHE A 19 -29.66 -1.90 12.36
CA PHE A 19 -29.07 -1.26 11.20
C PHE A 19 -28.82 -2.31 10.11
N SER A 20 -29.41 -2.12 8.92
CA SER A 20 -29.10 -2.97 7.77
C SER A 20 -27.84 -2.44 7.08
N PHE A 21 -26.83 -3.29 6.99
CA PHE A 21 -25.60 -3.01 6.26
C PHE A 21 -25.67 -3.48 4.79
N GLU A 22 -26.80 -4.07 4.38
CA GLU A 22 -26.94 -4.66 3.03
C GLU A 22 -26.69 -3.64 1.91
N GLU A 23 -27.21 -2.41 2.05
CA GLU A 23 -26.97 -1.37 1.07
C GLU A 23 -25.52 -0.89 1.06
N ALA A 24 -24.87 -0.85 2.22
CA ALA A 24 -23.45 -0.48 2.33
C ALA A 24 -22.54 -1.54 1.71
N PHE A 25 -22.88 -2.83 1.85
CA PHE A 25 -22.13 -3.94 1.27
C PHE A 25 -22.45 -4.16 -0.21
N ALA A 26 -23.68 -3.91 -0.65
CA ALA A 26 -24.08 -4.02 -2.05
C ALA A 26 -23.37 -2.99 -2.96
N GLN A 27 -22.81 -1.93 -2.40
CA GLN A 27 -22.07 -0.91 -3.13
C GLN A 27 -20.58 -1.23 -3.28
N ASN A 28 -20.12 -2.42 -2.88
CA ASN A 28 -18.71 -2.84 -2.91
C ASN A 28 -17.79 -1.76 -2.32
N TYR A 29 -18.11 -1.33 -1.13
CA TYR A 29 -17.47 -0.20 -0.47
C TYR A 29 -16.31 -0.68 0.40
N ASP A 30 -15.18 -0.01 0.33
CA ASP A 30 -14.21 -0.06 1.42
C ASP A 30 -14.83 0.63 2.65
N PHE A 31 -15.57 -0.16 3.41
CA PHE A 31 -16.32 0.30 4.58
C PHE A 31 -15.44 1.01 5.61
N PHE A 32 -14.22 0.49 5.80
CA PHE A 32 -13.28 1.10 6.74
C PHE A 32 -12.68 2.38 6.20
N SER A 33 -12.40 2.47 4.91
CA SER A 33 -11.94 3.70 4.28
C SER A 33 -12.94 4.82 4.49
N SER A 34 -14.23 4.56 4.29
CA SER A 34 -15.27 5.56 4.46
C SER A 34 -15.44 6.00 5.93
N ILE A 35 -15.37 5.05 6.88
CA ILE A 35 -15.37 5.39 8.31
C ILE A 35 -14.11 6.18 8.68
N PHE A 36 -12.94 5.77 8.18
CA PHE A 36 -11.69 6.49 8.43
C PHE A 36 -11.71 7.89 7.84
N GLU A 37 -12.19 8.09 6.61
CA GLU A 37 -12.33 9.42 6.01
C GLU A 37 -13.23 10.33 6.86
N TYR A 38 -14.34 9.79 7.33
CA TYR A 38 -15.24 10.52 8.21
C TYR A 38 -14.57 10.89 9.54
N LEU A 39 -13.90 9.94 10.19
CA LEU A 39 -13.23 10.15 11.46
C LEU A 39 -12.02 11.07 11.34
N ILE A 40 -11.24 10.99 10.25
CA ILE A 40 -10.10 11.86 10.01
C ILE A 40 -10.56 13.30 9.79
N LYS A 41 -11.67 13.50 9.09
CA LYS A 41 -12.26 14.84 8.90
C LYS A 41 -12.61 15.48 10.24
N ASP A 42 -13.21 14.72 11.14
CA ASP A 42 -13.55 15.20 12.49
C ASP A 42 -12.33 15.38 13.38
N TYR A 43 -11.35 14.47 13.32
CA TYR A 43 -10.10 14.53 14.12
C TYR A 43 -9.17 15.66 13.69
N ASN A 44 -9.08 15.96 12.40
CA ASN A 44 -8.30 17.10 11.91
C ASN A 44 -8.88 18.45 12.38
N THR A 45 -10.19 18.51 12.55
CA THR A 45 -10.86 19.67 13.16
C THR A 45 -10.52 19.80 14.65
N ALA A 46 -10.18 18.70 15.32
CA ALA A 46 -9.87 18.65 16.76
C ALA A 46 -8.35 18.65 17.11
N GLY A 47 -7.44 18.78 16.14
CA GLY A 47 -5.97 18.94 16.38
C GLY A 47 -5.19 17.65 16.66
N GLY A 48 -5.71 16.46 16.34
CA GLY A 48 -5.11 15.15 16.67
C GLY A 48 -4.34 14.43 15.54
N GLY A 49 -3.51 15.13 14.77
CA GLY A 49 -2.95 14.73 13.48
C GLY A 49 -2.04 13.48 13.34
N LYS A 50 -1.83 12.65 14.37
CA LYS A 50 -0.86 11.51 14.28
C LYS A 50 -1.41 10.23 13.60
N TYR A 51 -2.71 10.08 13.42
CA TYR A 51 -3.32 8.85 12.88
C TYR A 51 -3.63 8.89 11.38
N ALA A 52 -3.59 10.07 10.77
CA ALA A 52 -3.90 10.27 9.36
C ALA A 52 -2.68 10.02 8.43
N GLU A 53 -1.51 9.78 9.00
CA GLU A 53 -0.23 9.70 8.27
C GLU A 53 -0.13 8.45 7.37
N TYR A 54 -0.96 7.43 7.64
CA TYR A 54 -0.91 6.13 6.96
C TYR A 54 -2.20 5.79 6.20
N TYR A 55 -3.09 6.77 6.06
CA TYR A 55 -4.36 6.56 5.38
C TYR A 55 -4.25 6.94 3.89
N THR A 56 -4.68 6.03 3.02
CA THR A 56 -4.77 6.30 1.59
C THR A 56 -6.17 6.81 1.25
N PRO A 57 -6.34 8.03 0.74
CA PRO A 57 -7.63 8.52 0.28
C PRO A 57 -8.25 7.61 -0.78
N HIS A 58 -9.53 7.33 -0.67
CA HIS A 58 -10.25 6.43 -1.58
C HIS A 58 -10.15 6.88 -3.05
N ALA A 59 -10.18 8.18 -3.30
CA ALA A 59 -10.00 8.73 -4.64
C ALA A 59 -8.65 8.34 -5.27
N ILE A 60 -7.56 8.33 -4.47
CA ILE A 60 -6.24 7.91 -4.93
C ILE A 60 -6.23 6.43 -5.24
N ALA A 61 -6.82 5.62 -4.37
CA ALA A 61 -6.92 4.18 -4.58
C ALA A 61 -7.68 3.85 -5.87
N THR A 62 -8.79 4.53 -6.12
CA THR A 62 -9.59 4.39 -7.35
C THR A 62 -8.80 4.79 -8.60
N ILE A 63 -8.05 5.91 -8.55
CA ILE A 63 -7.21 6.35 -9.67
C ILE A 63 -6.13 5.31 -9.95
N MET A 64 -5.43 4.82 -8.92
CA MET A 64 -4.40 3.78 -9.07
C MET A 64 -4.97 2.51 -9.70
N ALA A 65 -6.08 2.01 -9.20
CA ALA A 65 -6.74 0.81 -9.71
C ALA A 65 -7.13 0.96 -11.19
N ARG A 66 -7.76 2.08 -11.56
CA ARG A 66 -8.15 2.35 -12.95
C ARG A 66 -6.97 2.49 -13.90
N LEU A 67 -5.88 3.12 -13.47
CA LEU A 67 -4.65 3.25 -14.28
C LEU A 67 -3.99 1.89 -14.54
N LEU A 68 -3.97 1.01 -13.54
CA LEU A 68 -3.34 -0.31 -13.65
C LEU A 68 -4.18 -1.28 -14.47
N VAL A 69 -5.47 -1.36 -14.18
CA VAL A 69 -6.39 -2.35 -14.80
C VAL A 69 -6.85 -1.86 -16.18
N GLY A 70 -7.10 -0.56 -16.34
CA GLY A 70 -7.68 0.00 -17.55
C GLY A 70 -9.10 -0.52 -17.82
N ASP A 71 -9.46 -0.58 -19.11
CA ASP A 71 -10.76 -1.08 -19.57
C ASP A 71 -10.74 -2.60 -19.88
N ASN A 72 -9.79 -3.34 -19.34
CA ASN A 72 -9.56 -4.75 -19.67
C ASN A 72 -10.57 -5.66 -18.96
N ALA A 73 -11.62 -6.06 -19.66
CA ALA A 73 -12.71 -6.87 -19.12
C ALA A 73 -12.36 -8.37 -18.92
N ASP A 74 -11.25 -8.85 -19.50
CA ASP A 74 -10.90 -10.28 -19.57
C ASP A 74 -9.80 -10.71 -18.59
N LEU A 75 -9.60 -9.97 -17.51
CA LEU A 75 -8.64 -10.34 -16.48
C LEU A 75 -9.21 -11.49 -15.62
N HIS A 76 -8.42 -12.56 -15.46
CA HIS A 76 -8.76 -13.71 -14.63
C HIS A 76 -7.56 -14.19 -13.84
N SER A 77 -7.79 -14.68 -12.63
CA SER A 77 -6.75 -15.25 -11.75
C SER A 77 -5.60 -14.31 -11.49
N MET A 78 -5.89 -13.01 -11.38
CA MET A 78 -4.87 -12.00 -11.12
C MET A 78 -4.38 -12.03 -9.66
N GLU A 79 -3.10 -11.90 -9.47
CA GLU A 79 -2.47 -11.80 -8.16
C GLU A 79 -2.11 -10.35 -7.85
N CYS A 80 -2.70 -9.79 -6.80
CA CYS A 80 -2.55 -8.40 -6.39
C CYS A 80 -1.79 -8.32 -5.06
N TYR A 81 -0.80 -7.45 -4.97
CA TYR A 81 0.05 -7.34 -3.78
C TYR A 81 0.23 -5.91 -3.31
N ASP A 82 0.25 -5.73 -1.99
CA ASP A 82 0.67 -4.48 -1.32
C ASP A 82 1.66 -4.79 -0.18
N PRO A 83 2.92 -4.33 -0.30
CA PRO A 83 3.97 -4.54 0.71
C PRO A 83 3.85 -3.64 1.95
N SER A 84 2.93 -2.68 1.95
CA SER A 84 2.65 -1.72 3.04
C SER A 84 1.14 -1.50 3.18
N ALA A 85 0.40 -2.59 3.25
CA ALA A 85 -1.02 -2.66 2.94
C ALA A 85 -1.95 -1.81 3.83
N GLY A 86 -1.51 -1.43 5.03
CA GLY A 86 -2.37 -0.71 5.96
C GLY A 86 -3.68 -1.47 6.20
N THR A 87 -4.80 -0.80 6.02
CA THR A 87 -6.14 -1.41 6.11
C THR A 87 -6.62 -2.05 4.80
N GLY A 88 -5.81 -1.98 3.73
CA GLY A 88 -6.10 -2.62 2.45
C GLY A 88 -6.86 -1.76 1.44
N THR A 89 -6.96 -0.46 1.64
CA THR A 89 -7.71 0.44 0.75
C THR A 89 -7.30 0.32 -0.72
N LEU A 90 -6.00 0.26 -1.01
CA LEU A 90 -5.51 0.09 -2.39
C LEU A 90 -5.89 -1.27 -2.97
N LEU A 91 -5.79 -2.33 -2.16
CA LEU A 91 -6.13 -3.70 -2.57
C LEU A 91 -7.62 -3.87 -2.80
N MET A 92 -8.48 -3.24 -1.98
CA MET A 92 -9.93 -3.27 -2.18
C MET A 92 -10.33 -2.54 -3.47
N ALA A 93 -9.75 -1.36 -3.73
CA ALA A 93 -10.01 -0.63 -4.97
C ALA A 93 -9.56 -1.43 -6.21
N LEU A 94 -8.43 -2.12 -6.11
CA LEU A 94 -7.88 -2.95 -7.19
C LEU A 94 -8.75 -4.19 -7.43
N SER A 95 -9.13 -4.93 -6.36
CA SER A 95 -10.01 -6.10 -6.48
C SER A 95 -11.38 -5.73 -7.05
N HIS A 96 -11.92 -4.59 -6.63
CA HIS A 96 -13.18 -4.09 -7.17
C HIS A 96 -13.08 -3.76 -8.67
N GLN A 97 -11.98 -3.17 -9.13
CA GLN A 97 -11.78 -2.83 -10.54
C GLN A 97 -11.57 -4.09 -11.43
N ILE A 98 -10.98 -5.15 -10.88
CA ILE A 98 -10.74 -6.43 -11.58
C ILE A 98 -11.99 -7.33 -11.53
N GLY A 99 -12.66 -7.34 -10.39
CA GLY A 99 -13.68 -8.29 -9.95
C GLY A 99 -13.14 -9.19 -8.83
N GLU A 100 -13.85 -9.26 -7.71
CA GLU A 100 -13.43 -9.95 -6.50
C GLU A 100 -13.24 -11.46 -6.70
N ASP A 101 -13.99 -12.06 -7.62
CA ASP A 101 -13.90 -13.46 -8.02
C ASP A 101 -12.77 -13.75 -9.03
N ARG A 102 -12.12 -12.71 -9.54
CA ARG A 102 -11.07 -12.80 -10.57
C ARG A 102 -9.68 -12.52 -10.09
N CYS A 103 -9.51 -12.20 -8.81
CA CYS A 103 -8.22 -11.90 -8.22
C CYS A 103 -8.00 -12.55 -6.86
N THR A 104 -6.73 -12.71 -6.52
CA THR A 104 -6.27 -13.14 -5.18
C THR A 104 -5.42 -12.02 -4.58
N ILE A 105 -5.72 -11.68 -3.35
CA ILE A 105 -5.03 -10.60 -2.62
C ILE A 105 -3.90 -11.18 -1.79
N PHE A 106 -2.75 -10.54 -1.88
CA PHE A 106 -1.57 -10.75 -1.05
C PHE A 106 -1.19 -9.43 -0.38
N SER A 107 -0.79 -9.49 0.86
CA SER A 107 -0.41 -8.28 1.60
C SER A 107 0.61 -8.56 2.68
N GLN A 108 1.39 -7.55 3.01
CA GLN A 108 2.22 -7.56 4.21
C GLN A 108 2.23 -6.17 4.84
N ASP A 109 2.10 -6.10 6.16
CA ASP A 109 2.18 -4.85 6.92
C ASP A 109 2.78 -5.11 8.30
N ILE A 110 3.61 -4.19 8.78
CA ILE A 110 4.24 -4.29 10.10
C ILE A 110 3.22 -4.14 11.23
N SER A 111 2.13 -3.42 11.00
CA SER A 111 1.11 -3.10 12.00
C SER A 111 0.12 -4.25 12.17
N GLN A 112 0.15 -4.88 13.34
CA GLN A 112 -0.85 -5.90 13.70
C GLN A 112 -2.28 -5.38 13.66
N ARG A 113 -2.50 -4.12 14.05
CA ARG A 113 -3.82 -3.49 14.04
C ARG A 113 -4.34 -3.34 12.61
N SER A 114 -3.50 -2.82 11.73
CA SER A 114 -3.84 -2.65 10.31
C SER A 114 -4.13 -4.00 9.65
N ASN A 115 -3.30 -5.01 9.91
CA ASN A 115 -3.52 -6.36 9.37
C ASN A 115 -4.85 -6.99 9.81
N LYS A 116 -5.26 -6.79 11.08
CA LYS A 116 -6.59 -7.25 11.55
C LYS A 116 -7.73 -6.53 10.83
N MET A 117 -7.60 -5.22 10.58
CA MET A 117 -8.60 -4.45 9.84
C MET A 117 -8.64 -4.86 8.37
N LEU A 118 -7.48 -5.11 7.75
CA LEU A 118 -7.41 -5.65 6.39
C LEU A 118 -8.14 -7.00 6.30
N LYS A 119 -7.89 -7.94 7.22
CA LYS A 119 -8.59 -9.23 7.23
C LYS A 119 -10.11 -9.08 7.34
N LEU A 120 -10.57 -8.12 8.13
CA LEU A 120 -11.99 -7.82 8.21
C LEU A 120 -12.52 -7.21 6.89
N ASN A 121 -11.76 -6.32 6.24
CA ASN A 121 -12.08 -5.80 4.91
C ASN A 121 -12.18 -6.92 3.86
N LEU A 122 -11.25 -7.86 3.85
CA LEU A 122 -11.29 -9.03 2.96
C LEU A 122 -12.58 -9.86 3.16
N LEU A 123 -12.95 -10.11 4.43
CA LEU A 123 -14.20 -10.82 4.75
C LEU A 123 -15.43 -10.08 4.24
N LEU A 124 -15.51 -8.77 4.47
CA LEU A 124 -16.65 -7.95 4.10
C LEU A 124 -16.81 -7.80 2.57
N ASN A 125 -15.71 -7.89 1.82
CA ASN A 125 -15.70 -7.82 0.36
C ASN A 125 -15.70 -9.21 -0.31
N GLY A 126 -15.97 -10.29 0.42
CA GLY A 126 -16.07 -11.64 -0.14
C GLY A 126 -14.75 -12.31 -0.52
N LEU A 127 -13.60 -11.68 -0.20
CA LEU A 127 -12.24 -12.15 -0.52
C LEU A 127 -11.70 -13.13 0.53
N VAL A 128 -12.54 -14.09 0.95
CA VAL A 128 -12.24 -15.04 2.04
C VAL A 128 -11.01 -15.90 1.72
N SER A 129 -10.84 -16.29 0.47
CA SER A 129 -9.69 -17.10 0.00
C SER A 129 -8.34 -16.37 0.17
N SER A 130 -8.35 -15.06 0.33
CA SER A 130 -7.14 -14.24 0.50
C SER A 130 -6.73 -14.01 1.96
N LEU A 131 -7.50 -14.49 2.94
CA LEU A 131 -7.25 -14.23 4.36
C LEU A 131 -5.89 -14.73 4.85
N ASP A 132 -5.45 -15.89 4.36
CA ASP A 132 -4.17 -16.50 4.73
C ASP A 132 -2.97 -15.79 4.08
N ASN A 133 -3.22 -15.00 3.04
CA ASN A 133 -2.21 -14.19 2.35
C ASN A 133 -2.01 -12.80 2.99
N ALA A 134 -2.82 -12.45 3.99
CA ALA A 134 -2.69 -11.19 4.73
C ALA A 134 -1.73 -11.38 5.93
N ILE A 135 -0.49 -10.97 5.75
CA ILE A 135 0.63 -11.26 6.64
C ILE A 135 1.00 -10.04 7.50
N GLN A 136 1.19 -10.28 8.79
CA GLN A 136 1.76 -9.27 9.70
C GLN A 136 3.28 -9.47 9.79
N GLY A 137 4.05 -8.43 9.46
CA GLY A 137 5.51 -8.47 9.55
C GLY A 137 6.20 -7.35 8.78
N ASP A 138 7.49 -7.14 9.05
CA ASP A 138 8.32 -6.17 8.36
C ASP A 138 8.70 -6.69 6.97
N THR A 139 8.09 -6.13 5.95
CA THR A 139 8.29 -6.49 4.54
C THR A 139 9.73 -6.27 4.07
N LEU A 140 10.37 -5.21 4.54
CA LEU A 140 11.71 -4.86 4.07
C LEU A 140 12.76 -5.80 4.65
N VAL A 141 12.60 -6.20 5.90
CA VAL A 141 13.54 -7.11 6.59
C VAL A 141 13.25 -8.57 6.27
N SER A 142 11.97 -8.95 6.28
CA SER A 142 11.55 -10.35 6.17
C SER A 142 10.32 -10.48 5.29
N PRO A 143 10.48 -10.39 3.96
CA PRO A 143 9.37 -10.59 3.03
C PRO A 143 8.85 -12.03 3.17
N TYR A 144 7.55 -12.16 3.40
CA TYR A 144 6.90 -13.45 3.58
C TYR A 144 6.59 -14.12 2.24
N HIS A 145 6.07 -13.35 1.29
CA HIS A 145 5.68 -13.88 -0.02
C HIS A 145 6.91 -14.14 -0.88
N LYS A 146 7.21 -15.40 -1.05
CA LYS A 146 8.36 -15.89 -1.81
C LYS A 146 7.92 -16.81 -2.95
N SER A 147 8.83 -17.04 -3.90
CA SER A 147 8.72 -18.07 -4.91
C SER A 147 8.59 -19.46 -4.26
N ASP A 148 8.10 -20.43 -5.01
CA ASP A 148 7.84 -21.80 -4.50
C ASP A 148 9.12 -22.48 -3.96
N ASP A 149 10.30 -22.13 -4.49
CA ASP A 149 11.60 -22.58 -4.00
C ASP A 149 12.11 -21.80 -2.76
N GLY A 150 11.40 -20.76 -2.37
CA GLY A 150 11.74 -19.86 -1.25
C GLY A 150 12.94 -18.96 -1.46
N GLN A 151 13.58 -18.99 -2.63
CA GLN A 151 14.82 -18.28 -2.90
C GLN A 151 14.63 -16.83 -3.32
N GLN A 152 13.53 -16.53 -4.02
CA GLN A 152 13.24 -15.21 -4.56
C GLN A 152 11.95 -14.65 -3.99
N LEU A 153 11.66 -13.38 -4.27
CA LEU A 153 10.35 -12.80 -4.02
C LEU A 153 9.32 -13.43 -4.97
N ARG A 154 8.12 -13.67 -4.46
CA ARG A 154 6.97 -13.94 -5.34
C ARG A 154 6.72 -12.72 -6.21
N GLN A 155 6.40 -12.96 -7.46
CA GLN A 155 6.06 -11.92 -8.43
C GLN A 155 4.56 -11.91 -8.67
N PHE A 156 4.00 -10.71 -8.85
CA PHE A 156 2.57 -10.46 -8.93
C PHE A 156 2.19 -9.74 -10.22
N ASP A 157 0.92 -9.88 -10.62
CA ASP A 157 0.37 -9.20 -11.79
C ASP A 157 0.18 -7.71 -11.50
N PHE A 158 -0.29 -7.38 -10.31
CA PHE A 158 -0.46 -6.02 -9.86
C PHE A 158 0.19 -5.79 -8.49
N VAL A 159 1.00 -4.75 -8.38
CA VAL A 159 1.60 -4.32 -7.11
C VAL A 159 1.24 -2.87 -6.85
N VAL A 160 0.59 -2.60 -5.74
CA VAL A 160 0.24 -1.25 -5.30
C VAL A 160 0.90 -0.95 -3.96
N SER A 161 1.24 0.31 -3.70
CA SER A 161 1.79 0.69 -2.40
C SER A 161 1.62 2.18 -2.12
N ASN A 162 1.22 2.49 -0.90
CA ASN A 162 1.36 3.82 -0.33
C ASN A 162 2.26 3.71 0.92
N PRO A 163 3.58 3.64 0.74
CA PRO A 163 4.51 3.41 1.84
C PRO A 163 4.71 4.68 2.66
N PRO A 164 5.17 4.56 3.92
CA PRO A 164 5.65 5.72 4.66
C PRO A 164 6.80 6.38 3.90
N PHE A 165 6.76 7.73 3.79
CA PHE A 165 7.81 8.46 3.06
C PHE A 165 9.10 8.56 3.86
N LYS A 166 8.95 8.78 5.16
CA LYS A 166 10.07 8.93 6.09
C LYS A 166 9.81 8.17 7.36
N MET A 167 10.80 7.43 7.83
CA MET A 167 10.70 6.64 9.07
C MET A 167 12.11 6.36 9.60
N ASP A 168 12.27 6.33 10.91
CA ASP A 168 13.48 5.77 11.51
C ASP A 168 13.46 4.24 11.38
N PHE A 169 14.36 3.71 10.59
CA PHE A 169 14.62 2.27 10.47
C PHE A 169 16.12 1.96 10.67
N SER A 170 16.81 2.83 11.43
CA SER A 170 18.25 2.69 11.70
C SER A 170 18.62 1.34 12.29
N ASP A 171 17.76 0.77 13.14
CA ASP A 171 18.00 -0.53 13.80
C ASP A 171 17.92 -1.73 12.83
N THR A 172 17.17 -1.61 11.73
CA THR A 172 17.00 -2.67 10.74
C THR A 172 17.74 -2.40 9.44
N ARG A 173 18.33 -1.22 9.30
CA ARG A 173 19.00 -0.75 8.09
C ARG A 173 20.03 -1.73 7.54
N GLU A 174 20.88 -2.28 8.41
CA GLU A 174 21.95 -3.21 7.99
C GLU A 174 21.39 -4.55 7.49
N LYS A 175 20.27 -5.01 8.07
CA LYS A 175 19.59 -6.22 7.59
C LYS A 175 19.02 -6.02 6.19
N ILE A 176 18.47 -4.82 5.92
CA ILE A 176 17.95 -4.45 4.60
C ILE A 176 19.13 -4.33 3.61
N ALA A 177 20.21 -3.66 3.99
CA ALA A 177 21.40 -3.48 3.15
C ALA A 177 22.13 -4.80 2.81
N ALA A 178 21.95 -5.84 3.62
CA ALA A 178 22.50 -7.18 3.35
C ALA A 178 21.83 -7.90 2.16
N MET A 179 20.79 -7.31 1.55
CA MET A 179 20.08 -7.84 0.38
C MET A 179 20.30 -7.00 -0.89
N PRO A 180 21.53 -6.90 -1.42
CA PRO A 180 21.88 -5.98 -2.51
C PRO A 180 21.18 -6.31 -3.83
N ALA A 181 20.82 -7.56 -4.07
CA ALA A 181 20.04 -7.95 -5.26
C ALA A 181 18.63 -7.32 -5.26
N ARG A 182 18.02 -7.18 -4.07
CA ARG A 182 16.73 -6.56 -3.89
C ARG A 182 16.81 -5.04 -3.80
N PHE A 183 17.87 -4.52 -3.16
CA PHE A 183 18.09 -3.09 -2.94
C PHE A 183 19.29 -2.59 -3.77
N TRP A 184 19.19 -2.78 -5.07
CA TRP A 184 20.24 -2.55 -6.05
C TRP A 184 20.74 -1.10 -6.13
N ALA A 185 19.93 -0.11 -5.77
CA ALA A 185 20.38 1.28 -5.64
C ALA A 185 21.02 1.59 -4.28
N GLY A 186 20.93 0.64 -3.35
CA GLY A 186 21.36 0.77 -1.96
C GLY A 186 20.21 1.09 -1.00
N VAL A 187 20.57 1.41 0.22
CA VAL A 187 19.65 1.73 1.34
C VAL A 187 20.04 3.08 1.94
N PRO A 188 19.10 3.96 2.27
CA PRO A 188 19.40 5.26 2.86
C PRO A 188 20.37 5.18 4.03
N ASN A 189 21.31 6.13 4.09
CA ASN A 189 22.23 6.22 5.21
C ASN A 189 21.51 6.72 6.47
N VAL A 190 22.00 6.30 7.63
CA VAL A 190 21.51 6.80 8.92
C VAL A 190 22.07 8.20 9.12
N PRO A 191 21.23 9.24 9.20
CA PRO A 191 21.71 10.58 9.47
C PRO A 191 22.15 10.72 10.93
N ALA A 192 23.15 11.56 11.20
CA ALA A 192 23.64 11.82 12.55
C ALA A 192 22.57 12.46 13.45
N LYS A 193 21.64 13.19 12.86
CA LYS A 193 20.49 13.81 13.54
C LYS A 193 19.24 13.54 12.69
N LYS A 194 18.06 13.50 13.32
CA LYS A 194 16.77 13.31 12.67
C LYS A 194 16.66 11.98 11.90
N LYS A 195 16.90 10.86 12.59
CA LYS A 195 16.78 9.51 12.02
C LYS A 195 15.38 9.25 11.42
N GLU A 196 14.36 9.88 11.96
CA GLU A 196 13.00 9.87 11.43
C GLU A 196 12.86 10.45 10.01
N SER A 197 13.89 11.13 9.51
CA SER A 197 13.90 11.67 8.14
C SER A 197 14.42 10.69 7.07
N MET A 198 14.81 9.45 7.44
CA MET A 198 15.30 8.46 6.50
C MET A 198 14.22 8.13 5.46
N ALA A 199 14.58 8.22 4.18
CA ALA A 199 13.66 8.06 3.04
C ALA A 199 13.34 6.58 2.77
N ILE A 200 12.57 5.95 3.68
CA ILE A 200 12.24 4.51 3.62
C ILE A 200 11.48 4.13 2.34
N TYR A 201 10.71 5.04 1.76
CA TYR A 201 9.97 4.82 0.50
C TYR A 201 10.89 4.37 -0.65
N THR A 202 12.16 4.77 -0.65
CA THR A 202 13.14 4.33 -1.66
C THR A 202 13.42 2.83 -1.61
N CYS A 203 13.31 2.22 -0.44
CA CYS A 203 13.36 0.76 -0.28
C CYS A 203 12.08 0.11 -0.81
N PHE A 204 10.91 0.73 -0.55
CA PHE A 204 9.63 0.22 -1.09
C PHE A 204 9.57 0.29 -2.61
N ILE A 205 10.08 1.36 -3.27
CA ILE A 205 10.16 1.42 -4.73
C ILE A 205 10.93 0.21 -5.27
N GLN A 206 12.11 -0.07 -4.72
CA GLN A 206 12.94 -1.20 -5.16
C GLN A 206 12.24 -2.55 -4.89
N HIS A 207 11.54 -2.68 -3.77
CA HIS A 207 10.78 -3.88 -3.46
C HIS A 207 9.60 -4.10 -4.41
N VAL A 208 8.83 -3.05 -4.71
CA VAL A 208 7.71 -3.10 -5.66
C VAL A 208 8.18 -3.59 -7.02
N ILE A 209 9.25 -2.99 -7.55
CA ILE A 209 9.80 -3.39 -8.86
C ILE A 209 10.24 -4.87 -8.86
N ASN A 210 10.91 -5.33 -7.80
CA ASN A 210 11.33 -6.73 -7.69
C ASN A 210 10.16 -7.71 -7.48
N SER A 211 8.99 -7.22 -7.13
CA SER A 211 7.78 -8.03 -6.91
C SER A 211 6.85 -8.07 -8.12
N LEU A 212 7.20 -7.44 -9.24
CA LEU A 212 6.41 -7.46 -10.46
C LEU A 212 6.76 -8.64 -11.34
N LYS A 213 5.75 -9.30 -11.91
CA LYS A 213 5.93 -10.21 -13.06
C LYS A 213 6.45 -9.40 -14.26
N LYS A 214 7.01 -10.07 -15.28
CA LYS A 214 7.48 -9.41 -16.51
C LYS A 214 6.39 -8.59 -17.22
N THR A 215 5.14 -9.02 -17.13
CA THR A 215 3.96 -8.34 -17.67
C THR A 215 3.16 -7.62 -16.57
N GLY A 216 3.69 -7.61 -15.36
CA GLY A 216 3.02 -7.02 -14.20
C GLY A 216 3.09 -5.51 -14.21
N LYS A 217 2.07 -4.88 -13.61
CA LYS A 217 1.98 -3.43 -13.47
C LYS A 217 2.00 -3.01 -12.02
N GLY A 218 2.73 -1.93 -11.72
CA GLY A 218 2.81 -1.41 -10.36
C GLY A 218 2.47 0.07 -10.27
N ALA A 219 1.87 0.47 -9.16
CA ALA A 219 1.67 1.87 -8.83
C ALA A 219 2.07 2.14 -7.39
N ILE A 220 2.86 3.20 -7.20
CA ILE A 220 3.35 3.59 -5.88
C ILE A 220 3.20 5.10 -5.66
N VAL A 221 2.74 5.47 -4.48
CA VAL A 221 2.68 6.88 -4.06
C VAL A 221 4.04 7.30 -3.54
N ILE A 222 4.57 8.41 -4.06
CA ILE A 222 5.90 8.93 -3.73
C ILE A 222 5.88 10.44 -3.52
N PRO A 223 6.84 11.01 -2.76
CA PRO A 223 7.00 12.45 -2.67
C PRO A 223 7.44 13.06 -3.99
N THR A 224 6.97 14.27 -4.32
CA THR A 224 7.38 15.01 -5.53
C THR A 224 8.90 15.22 -5.62
N GLY A 225 9.57 15.33 -4.48
CA GLY A 225 11.03 15.46 -4.43
C GLY A 225 11.81 14.31 -5.10
N PHE A 226 11.19 13.14 -5.25
CA PHE A 226 11.81 12.00 -5.89
C PHE A 226 12.16 12.26 -7.37
N ILE A 227 11.21 12.81 -8.15
CA ILE A 227 11.43 13.05 -9.59
C ILE A 227 12.37 14.23 -9.88
N THR A 228 12.63 15.07 -8.87
CA THR A 228 13.55 16.21 -8.99
C THR A 228 14.90 15.95 -8.33
N ALA A 229 15.13 14.74 -7.85
CA ALA A 229 16.36 14.36 -7.15
C ALA A 229 17.56 14.42 -8.10
N LYS A 230 18.58 15.21 -7.75
CA LYS A 230 19.79 15.39 -8.54
C LYS A 230 20.98 14.55 -8.07
N SER A 231 20.84 13.88 -6.95
CA SER A 231 21.89 13.06 -6.32
C SER A 231 21.30 12.06 -5.33
N GLY A 232 22.13 11.19 -4.80
CA GLY A 232 21.73 10.25 -3.77
C GLY A 232 21.05 9.00 -4.34
N ILE A 233 20.34 8.32 -3.44
CA ILE A 233 19.67 7.04 -3.76
C ILE A 233 18.46 7.24 -4.65
N GLU A 234 17.71 8.31 -4.43
CA GLU A 234 16.56 8.71 -5.24
C GLU A 234 16.94 8.89 -6.70
N ASN A 235 18.04 9.61 -6.95
CA ASN A 235 18.54 9.84 -8.31
C ASN A 235 18.98 8.53 -8.97
N LYS A 236 19.68 7.63 -8.24
CA LYS A 236 20.08 6.32 -8.75
C LYS A 236 18.88 5.46 -9.14
N ILE A 237 17.84 5.45 -8.31
CA ILE A 237 16.60 4.73 -8.60
C ILE A 237 15.93 5.31 -9.83
N LEU A 238 15.75 6.64 -9.86
CA LEU A 238 15.09 7.35 -10.97
C LEU A 238 15.78 7.05 -12.32
N HIS A 239 17.10 7.20 -12.39
CA HIS A 239 17.85 6.90 -13.62
C HIS A 239 17.65 5.45 -14.05
N LYS A 240 17.81 4.50 -13.13
CA LYS A 240 17.67 3.09 -13.49
C LYS A 240 16.28 2.74 -14.02
N ILE A 241 15.20 3.18 -13.36
CA ILE A 241 13.82 2.85 -13.80
C ILE A 241 13.46 3.53 -15.13
N VAL A 242 14.08 4.68 -15.44
CA VAL A 242 13.92 5.36 -16.73
C VAL A 242 14.76 4.64 -17.82
N ASP A 243 16.00 4.32 -17.53
CA ASP A 243 16.90 3.63 -18.46
C ASP A 243 16.39 2.21 -18.79
N ASP A 244 15.89 1.50 -17.78
CA ASP A 244 15.28 0.16 -17.92
C ASP A 244 13.85 0.23 -18.52
N LYS A 245 13.31 1.44 -18.81
CA LYS A 245 11.96 1.66 -19.36
C LYS A 245 10.83 1.06 -18.49
N VAL A 246 11.05 1.02 -17.18
CA VAL A 246 10.06 0.48 -16.22
C VAL A 246 8.94 1.47 -15.95
N VAL A 247 9.17 2.76 -16.20
CA VAL A 247 8.20 3.83 -15.95
C VAL A 247 7.23 3.96 -17.09
N PHE A 248 5.95 3.77 -16.82
CA PHE A 248 4.87 3.97 -17.76
C PHE A 248 4.31 5.41 -17.69
N GLY A 249 4.12 5.94 -16.50
CA GLY A 249 3.60 7.28 -16.31
C GLY A 249 3.76 7.82 -14.90
N CYS A 250 3.53 9.11 -14.77
CA CYS A 250 3.58 9.84 -13.52
C CYS A 250 2.40 10.81 -13.44
N VAL A 251 1.64 10.73 -12.35
CA VAL A 251 0.49 11.60 -12.12
C VAL A 251 0.76 12.52 -10.94
N SER A 252 0.75 13.83 -11.19
CA SER A 252 0.87 14.83 -10.13
C SER A 252 -0.47 14.98 -9.40
N MET A 253 -0.42 14.89 -8.08
CA MET A 253 -1.60 15.04 -7.24
C MET A 253 -1.74 16.48 -6.74
N PRO A 254 -2.97 16.96 -6.50
CA PRO A 254 -3.20 18.25 -5.87
C PRO A 254 -2.55 18.34 -4.47
N SER A 255 -2.24 19.56 -4.05
CA SER A 255 -1.78 19.81 -2.68
C SER A 255 -2.83 19.36 -1.66
N ASN A 256 -2.39 18.87 -0.51
CA ASN A 256 -3.26 18.45 0.61
C ASN A 256 -4.21 17.29 0.31
N VAL A 257 -3.92 16.46 -0.68
CA VAL A 257 -4.67 15.22 -0.92
C VAL A 257 -4.51 14.25 0.26
N PHE A 258 -3.32 14.22 0.86
CA PHE A 258 -3.07 13.46 2.08
C PHE A 258 -3.15 14.38 3.30
N ALA A 259 -3.94 13.98 4.29
CA ALA A 259 -4.36 14.83 5.41
C ALA A 259 -3.21 15.44 6.23
N ASN A 260 -2.00 14.85 6.21
CA ASN A 260 -0.88 15.26 7.05
C ASN A 260 0.40 15.62 6.28
N THR A 261 0.36 15.69 4.97
CA THR A 261 1.53 16.08 4.19
C THR A 261 1.25 17.38 3.44
N GLY A 262 1.95 18.44 3.81
CA GLY A 262 1.99 19.67 3.00
C GLY A 262 2.81 19.51 1.70
N THR A 263 3.30 18.30 1.44
CA THR A 263 4.10 17.95 0.27
C THR A 263 3.19 17.34 -0.79
N ASN A 264 3.23 17.86 -2.00
CA ASN A 264 2.54 17.24 -3.13
C ASN A 264 3.09 15.83 -3.33
N CYS A 265 2.20 14.87 -3.49
CA CYS A 265 2.57 13.48 -3.75
C CYS A 265 2.33 13.16 -5.22
N LEU A 266 3.14 12.25 -5.75
CA LEU A 266 2.99 11.72 -7.10
C LEU A 266 2.53 10.27 -7.04
N LEU A 267 1.63 9.94 -7.93
CA LEU A 267 1.35 8.57 -8.29
C LEU A 267 2.34 8.17 -9.40
N TYR A 268 3.05 7.08 -9.19
CA TYR A 268 4.08 6.60 -10.11
C TYR A 268 3.69 5.19 -10.55
N THR A 269 3.49 5.01 -11.84
CA THR A 269 3.14 3.70 -12.40
C THR A 269 4.33 3.12 -13.14
N SER A 270 4.58 1.83 -12.96
CA SER A 270 5.59 1.09 -13.68
C SER A 270 4.97 -0.15 -14.33
N ASP A 271 5.45 -0.49 -15.51
CA ASP A 271 5.14 -1.71 -16.22
C ASP A 271 6.47 -2.41 -16.53
N ALA A 272 6.59 -3.64 -16.12
CA ALA A 272 7.81 -4.42 -16.38
C ALA A 272 7.81 -5.07 -17.79
N ALA A 273 6.83 -4.77 -18.63
CA ALA A 273 6.71 -5.35 -19.96
C ALA A 273 7.65 -4.70 -20.97
N ASP A 274 8.37 -5.55 -21.71
CA ASP A 274 9.36 -5.22 -22.75
C ASP A 274 8.73 -4.67 -24.07
N ASP A 275 7.44 -4.39 -24.13
CA ASP A 275 6.76 -4.05 -25.38
C ASP A 275 6.28 -2.59 -25.42
N LEU A 276 7.23 -1.68 -25.63
CA LEU A 276 6.96 -0.42 -26.31
C LEU A 276 7.82 -0.35 -27.59
N ILE A 277 7.35 -1.01 -28.60
CA ILE A 277 7.74 -0.70 -29.97
C ILE A 277 6.73 0.31 -30.52
#